data_798653400a7d3838e42e795c19b7db74
#
_entry.id   798653400a7d3838e42e795c19b7db74
#
_cell.length_a   1.000
_cell.length_b   1.000
_cell.length_c   1.000
_cell.angle_alpha   90.00
_cell.angle_beta   90.00
_cell.angle_gamma   90.00
#
_symmetry.space_group_name_H-M   'P 1'
#
loop_
_entity.id
_entity.type
_entity.pdbx_description
1 polymer ?
#
loop_
_entity_poly.entity_id
_entity_poly.type
_entity_poly.pdbx_seq_one_letter_code
_entity_poly.pdbx_strand_id
1 'polypeptide(L)'
;MNKILISALLLTAGYAFGQVKTDWDRDNLKQKVKSTKVTMFLTAKDNKNNIIKGEIISNFENRKTTYNSSGEGEEVIYYDANNNVAEVIRLPKNDILRERINTYRNPNKGFEDKYDDKGNIIETTYSDDNGNVVTKSYYKYNDNGNRIEHIYNSINAEPLYRRFVFEYDKKGNKVRDIVFNEKGEKIDQARYKYNRYSDMVKKKSDDTILKYRYKYDDKKNWVEKITISENKPLMISERTIEYYN
;
A
#
# COMPACT_ATOMS: atom_id res chain seq x y z
N MET A 1 13.42 25.02 15.40
CA MET A 1 12.58 23.81 15.49
C MET A 1 11.89 23.62 14.15
N ASN A 2 12.52 22.87 13.24
CA ASN A 2 11.93 22.58 11.93
C ASN A 2 10.99 21.37 12.10
N LYS A 3 9.69 21.65 12.05
CA LYS A 3 8.68 20.58 11.87
C LYS A 3 8.87 20.01 10.47
N ILE A 4 9.51 18.86 10.38
CA ILE A 4 9.47 18.04 9.19
C ILE A 4 8.01 17.53 9.11
N LEU A 5 7.20 18.19 8.30
CA LEU A 5 5.94 17.63 7.82
C LEU A 5 6.33 16.41 6.98
N ILE A 6 6.29 15.24 7.59
CA ILE A 6 6.19 13.99 6.87
C ILE A 6 4.75 13.98 6.33
N SER A 7 4.56 14.63 5.17
CA SER A 7 3.41 14.32 4.34
C SER A 7 3.61 12.85 3.94
N ALA A 8 2.95 11.98 4.69
CA ALA A 8 2.75 10.60 4.31
C ALA A 8 1.94 10.61 3.01
N LEU A 9 2.64 10.73 1.89
CA LEU A 9 2.09 10.35 0.60
C LEU A 9 1.89 8.84 0.69
N LEU A 10 0.72 8.43 1.17
CA LEU A 10 0.18 7.09 1.06
C LEU A 10 -0.06 6.80 -0.43
N LEU A 11 1.03 6.67 -1.19
CA LEU A 11 1.01 5.89 -2.41
C LEU A 11 0.97 4.44 -1.95
N THR A 12 -0.25 3.98 -1.63
CA THR A 12 -0.52 2.56 -1.51
C THR A 12 0.07 1.88 -2.74
N ALA A 13 0.91 0.89 -2.51
CA ALA A 13 1.41 0.03 -3.57
C ALA A 13 0.17 -0.60 -4.23
N GLY A 14 -0.33 0.03 -5.32
CA GLY A 14 -1.45 -0.48 -6.08
C GLY A 14 -1.04 -1.82 -6.67
N TYR A 15 -1.68 -2.87 -6.21
CA TYR A 15 -1.40 -4.23 -6.63
C TYR A 15 -2.08 -4.52 -7.97
N ALA A 16 -1.41 -5.30 -8.75
CA ALA A 16 -1.81 -5.76 -10.05
C ALA A 16 -2.69 -7.01 -9.95
N PHE A 17 -3.77 -7.08 -10.69
CA PHE A 17 -4.64 -8.25 -10.76
C PHE A 17 -4.76 -8.80 -12.18
N GLY A 18 -4.26 -10.01 -12.32
CA GLY A 18 -4.58 -10.94 -13.35
C GLY A 18 -4.41 -12.34 -12.78
N GLN A 19 -5.44 -13.10 -12.73
CA GLN A 19 -5.82 -14.18 -11.83
C GLN A 19 -6.16 -13.62 -10.46
N VAL A 20 -7.15 -14.23 -9.78
CA VAL A 20 -7.54 -13.86 -8.42
C VAL A 20 -6.35 -14.07 -7.51
N LYS A 21 -5.53 -13.01 -7.34
CA LYS A 21 -4.41 -13.04 -6.40
C LYS A 21 -4.98 -13.06 -5.00
N THR A 22 -4.53 -13.98 -4.21
CA THR A 22 -4.82 -14.02 -2.79
C THR A 22 -4.15 -12.84 -2.09
N ASP A 23 -4.53 -12.55 -0.85
CA ASP A 23 -3.84 -11.54 -0.06
C ASP A 23 -2.41 -11.94 0.29
N TRP A 24 -2.12 -13.25 0.34
CA TRP A 24 -0.73 -13.71 0.41
C TRP A 24 0.09 -13.21 -0.77
N ASP A 25 -0.45 -13.25 -1.99
CA ASP A 25 0.23 -12.75 -3.19
C ASP A 25 0.42 -11.24 -3.14
N ARG A 26 -0.58 -10.52 -2.65
CA ARG A 26 -0.57 -9.05 -2.49
C ARG A 26 0.48 -8.60 -1.48
N ASP A 27 0.53 -9.29 -0.33
CA ASP A 27 1.47 -9.00 0.74
C ASP A 27 2.84 -9.66 0.49
N ASN A 28 3.03 -10.26 -0.71
CA ASN A 28 4.23 -10.98 -1.13
C ASN A 28 4.64 -12.06 -0.11
N LEU A 29 3.66 -12.75 0.49
CA LEU A 29 3.87 -13.81 1.46
C LEU A 29 4.14 -15.14 0.77
N LYS A 30 5.05 -15.92 1.34
CA LYS A 30 5.43 -17.25 0.89
C LYS A 30 4.88 -18.28 1.87
N GLN A 31 4.46 -19.42 1.33
CA GLN A 31 3.84 -20.48 2.11
C GLN A 31 2.47 -20.07 2.68
N LYS A 32 1.83 -20.98 3.42
CA LYS A 32 0.51 -20.77 4.02
C LYS A 32 0.61 -19.95 5.30
N VAL A 33 0.50 -18.65 5.20
CA VAL A 33 0.57 -17.73 6.35
C VAL A 33 -0.80 -17.59 7.00
N LYS A 34 -0.88 -17.80 8.32
CA LYS A 34 -2.08 -17.61 9.14
C LYS A 34 -2.25 -16.16 9.58
N SER A 35 -1.16 -15.54 10.01
CA SER A 35 -1.17 -14.13 10.37
C SER A 35 0.21 -13.48 10.22
N THR A 36 0.19 -12.15 10.03
CA THR A 36 1.38 -11.31 10.13
C THR A 36 1.12 -10.20 11.14
N LYS A 37 2.12 -9.86 11.96
CA LYS A 37 2.10 -8.63 12.76
C LYS A 37 3.32 -7.79 12.40
N VAL A 38 3.10 -6.55 11.97
CA VAL A 38 4.15 -5.57 11.67
C VAL A 38 4.18 -4.53 12.78
N THR A 39 5.39 -4.21 13.26
CA THR A 39 5.65 -3.09 14.17
C THR A 39 6.76 -2.24 13.59
N MET A 40 6.60 -0.92 13.62
CA MET A 40 7.56 0.04 13.08
C MET A 40 8.21 0.84 14.18
N PHE A 41 9.52 1.02 14.04
CA PHE A 41 10.36 1.75 14.99
C PHE A 41 11.12 2.85 14.25
N LEU A 42 11.32 3.99 14.90
CA LEU A 42 12.38 4.91 14.51
C LEU A 42 13.73 4.21 14.67
N THR A 43 14.72 4.60 13.89
CA THR A 43 16.09 4.13 14.12
C THR A 43 16.72 4.93 15.24
N ALA A 44 17.49 4.26 16.09
CA ALA A 44 18.40 4.83 17.08
C ALA A 44 19.81 4.30 16.85
N LYS A 45 20.78 4.80 17.58
CA LYS A 45 22.16 4.30 17.61
C LYS A 45 22.52 3.85 19.01
N ASP A 46 23.19 2.71 19.11
CA ASP A 46 23.82 2.28 20.36
C ASP A 46 25.17 3.01 20.59
N ASN A 47 25.79 2.73 21.73
CA ASN A 47 27.09 3.30 22.11
C ASN A 47 28.25 2.94 21.15
N LYS A 48 28.06 1.96 20.27
CA LYS A 48 29.01 1.52 19.23
C LYS A 48 28.62 2.04 17.84
N ASN A 49 27.69 2.99 17.75
CA ASN A 49 27.12 3.49 16.48
C ASN A 49 26.38 2.46 15.63
N ASN A 50 26.00 1.30 16.16
CA ASN A 50 25.15 0.36 15.46
C ASN A 50 23.73 0.89 15.40
N ILE A 51 23.04 0.60 14.28
CA ILE A 51 21.62 0.94 14.11
C ILE A 51 20.79 -0.04 14.94
N ILE A 52 20.01 0.51 15.86
CA ILE A 52 19.10 -0.25 16.72
C ILE A 52 17.68 0.30 16.61
N LYS A 53 16.72 -0.44 17.14
CA LYS A 53 15.33 0.02 17.28
C LYS A 53 15.25 1.11 18.34
N GLY A 54 14.60 2.23 17.99
CA GLY A 54 14.21 3.29 18.91
C GLY A 54 12.73 3.17 19.30
N GLU A 55 12.04 4.29 19.37
CA GLU A 55 10.64 4.35 19.73
C GLU A 55 9.73 3.75 18.65
N ILE A 56 8.60 3.17 19.09
CA ILE A 56 7.55 2.71 18.20
C ILE A 56 6.89 3.93 17.55
N ILE A 57 6.74 3.89 16.24
CA ILE A 57 6.03 4.93 15.49
C ILE A 57 4.53 4.64 15.57
N SER A 58 3.74 5.60 16.07
CA SER A 58 2.28 5.51 16.00
C SER A 58 1.83 5.81 14.56
N ASN A 59 1.51 4.78 13.79
CA ASN A 59 0.98 4.92 12.44
C ASN A 59 0.16 3.69 12.05
N PHE A 60 -0.53 3.78 10.90
CA PHE A 60 -1.35 2.70 10.33
C PHE A 60 -0.57 1.46 9.84
N GLU A 61 0.75 1.43 9.99
CA GLU A 61 1.55 0.25 9.62
C GLU A 61 1.80 -0.69 10.81
N ASN A 62 1.54 -0.25 12.05
CA ASN A 62 1.55 -1.14 13.22
C ASN A 62 0.25 -1.94 13.22
N ARG A 63 0.28 -3.10 12.57
CA ARG A 63 -0.93 -3.90 12.37
C ARG A 63 -0.67 -5.40 12.40
N LYS A 64 -1.71 -6.12 12.80
CA LYS A 64 -1.82 -7.56 12.60
C LYS A 64 -2.84 -7.82 11.50
N THR A 65 -2.49 -8.64 10.51
CA THR A 65 -3.42 -9.13 9.48
C THR A 65 -3.60 -10.62 9.66
N THR A 66 -4.84 -11.09 9.68
CA THR A 66 -5.18 -12.52 9.68
C THR A 66 -5.63 -12.94 8.28
N TYR A 67 -5.35 -14.18 7.92
CA TYR A 67 -5.68 -14.77 6.62
C TYR A 67 -6.39 -16.10 6.82
N ASN A 68 -7.32 -16.43 5.95
CA ASN A 68 -7.89 -17.78 5.89
C ASN A 68 -6.91 -18.77 5.21
N SER A 69 -7.27 -20.06 5.21
CA SER A 69 -6.42 -21.12 4.64
C SER A 69 -6.26 -21.03 3.10
N SER A 70 -7.06 -20.22 2.43
CA SER A 70 -6.97 -19.92 0.99
C SER A 70 -6.10 -18.70 0.69
N GLY A 71 -5.61 -18.00 1.73
CA GLY A 71 -4.74 -16.84 1.62
C GLY A 71 -5.47 -15.51 1.45
N GLU A 72 -6.77 -15.47 1.69
CA GLU A 72 -7.53 -14.23 1.73
C GLU A 72 -7.46 -13.61 3.13
N GLY A 73 -7.18 -12.32 3.19
CA GLY A 73 -7.19 -11.56 4.44
C GLY A 73 -8.62 -11.42 4.98
N GLU A 74 -8.78 -11.66 6.26
CA GLU A 74 -10.07 -11.60 6.93
C GLU A 74 -10.20 -10.34 7.78
N GLU A 75 -9.13 -9.98 8.49
CA GLU A 75 -9.15 -8.90 9.47
C GLU A 75 -7.81 -8.21 9.56
N VAL A 76 -7.83 -6.89 9.81
CA VAL A 76 -6.66 -6.11 10.19
C VAL A 76 -6.93 -5.45 11.53
N ILE A 77 -6.01 -5.64 12.47
CA ILE A 77 -6.00 -4.99 13.79
C ILE A 77 -4.87 -3.96 13.77
N TYR A 78 -5.20 -2.71 13.96
CA TYR A 78 -4.24 -1.62 14.10
C TYR A 78 -3.89 -1.38 15.55
N TYR A 79 -2.63 -1.00 15.80
CA TYR A 79 -2.10 -0.75 17.14
C TYR A 79 -1.56 0.67 17.25
N ASP A 80 -1.72 1.28 18.43
CA ASP A 80 -1.07 2.52 18.79
C ASP A 80 0.42 2.33 19.14
N ALA A 81 1.11 3.40 19.51
CA ALA A 81 2.52 3.36 19.92
C ALA A 81 2.76 2.57 21.22
N ASN A 82 1.73 2.37 22.05
CA ASN A 82 1.79 1.58 23.27
C ASN A 82 1.40 0.11 23.04
N ASN A 83 1.20 -0.26 21.76
CA ASN A 83 0.76 -1.60 21.34
C ASN A 83 -0.65 -1.98 21.84
N ASN A 84 -1.50 -0.99 22.15
CA ASN A 84 -2.92 -1.21 22.40
C ASN A 84 -3.68 -1.27 21.08
N VAL A 85 -4.78 -2.03 21.05
CA VAL A 85 -5.67 -2.07 19.88
C VAL A 85 -6.32 -0.71 19.69
N ALA A 86 -6.04 -0.08 18.55
CA ALA A 86 -6.61 1.20 18.15
C ALA A 86 -7.85 1.02 17.27
N GLU A 87 -7.82 0.04 16.37
CA GLU A 87 -8.90 -0.21 15.43
C GLU A 87 -8.89 -1.66 14.95
N VAL A 88 -10.07 -2.20 14.63
CA VAL A 88 -10.24 -3.53 14.02
C VAL A 88 -11.10 -3.39 12.77
N ILE A 89 -10.59 -3.84 11.62
CA ILE A 89 -11.28 -3.75 10.34
C ILE A 89 -11.40 -5.14 9.72
N ARG A 90 -12.61 -5.51 9.30
CA ARG A 90 -12.83 -6.68 8.44
C ARG A 90 -12.52 -6.32 7.00
N LEU A 91 -11.70 -7.12 6.35
CA LEU A 91 -11.26 -6.85 5.00
C LEU A 91 -12.33 -7.26 3.97
N PRO A 92 -12.74 -6.36 3.07
CA PRO A 92 -13.53 -6.73 1.91
C PRO A 92 -12.69 -7.49 0.90
N LYS A 93 -13.34 -8.27 0.02
CA LYS A 93 -12.65 -9.07 -1.00
C LYS A 93 -12.10 -8.25 -2.18
N ASN A 94 -12.50 -6.99 -2.31
CA ASN A 94 -12.13 -6.12 -3.42
C ASN A 94 -11.09 -5.07 -3.01
N ASP A 95 -10.05 -4.87 -3.81
CA ASP A 95 -8.94 -3.98 -3.49
C ASP A 95 -9.29 -2.51 -3.46
N ILE A 96 -10.16 -2.06 -4.36
CA ILE A 96 -10.61 -0.67 -4.35
C ILE A 96 -11.41 -0.39 -3.09
N LEU A 97 -12.22 -1.36 -2.63
CA LEU A 97 -12.89 -1.27 -1.33
C LEU A 97 -11.89 -1.23 -0.18
N ARG A 98 -10.76 -1.93 -0.27
CA ARG A 98 -9.68 -1.86 0.73
C ARG A 98 -8.93 -0.53 0.71
N GLU A 99 -8.66 0.02 -0.47
CA GLU A 99 -8.11 1.37 -0.60
C GLU A 99 -9.05 2.41 0.06
N ARG A 100 -10.37 2.25 -0.08
CA ARG A 100 -11.38 3.11 0.55
C ARG A 100 -11.40 3.02 2.07
N ILE A 101 -11.28 1.83 2.64
CA ILE A 101 -11.21 1.64 4.10
C ILE A 101 -10.09 2.48 4.70
N ASN A 102 -8.93 2.54 4.04
CA ASN A 102 -7.81 3.34 4.51
C ASN A 102 -8.03 4.87 4.39
N THR A 103 -9.01 5.29 3.61
CA THR A 103 -9.29 6.71 3.32
C THR A 103 -10.56 7.22 3.99
N TYR A 104 -11.56 6.37 4.14
CA TYR A 104 -12.90 6.75 4.60
C TYR A 104 -13.37 5.82 5.72
N ARG A 105 -13.94 6.38 6.79
CA ARG A 105 -14.50 5.60 7.91
C ARG A 105 -15.65 4.66 7.50
N ASN A 106 -16.38 5.02 6.45
CA ASN A 106 -17.42 4.17 5.87
C ASN A 106 -17.20 4.02 4.36
N PRO A 107 -16.50 2.96 3.93
CA PRO A 107 -16.08 2.77 2.55
C PRO A 107 -17.25 2.51 1.57
N ASN A 108 -18.44 2.22 2.08
CA ASN A 108 -19.63 1.93 1.26
C ASN A 108 -20.60 3.12 1.17
N LYS A 109 -20.46 4.14 2.04
CA LYS A 109 -21.37 5.27 2.06
C LYS A 109 -21.04 6.25 0.93
N GLY A 110 -22.01 6.54 0.07
CA GLY A 110 -21.87 7.49 -1.03
C GLY A 110 -21.11 6.97 -2.25
N PHE A 111 -20.68 5.70 -2.25
CA PHE A 111 -19.97 5.10 -3.38
C PHE A 111 -20.87 4.23 -4.24
N GLU A 112 -20.77 4.42 -5.56
CA GLU A 112 -21.36 3.57 -6.59
C GLU A 112 -20.26 3.04 -7.51
N ASP A 113 -20.22 1.72 -7.71
CA ASP A 113 -19.20 1.05 -8.53
C ASP A 113 -19.83 0.39 -9.75
N LYS A 114 -19.15 0.50 -10.89
CA LYS A 114 -19.41 -0.33 -12.08
C LYS A 114 -18.29 -1.33 -12.28
N TYR A 115 -18.64 -2.50 -12.78
CA TYR A 115 -17.73 -3.63 -12.93
C TYR A 115 -17.65 -4.05 -14.38
N ASP A 116 -16.49 -4.60 -14.81
CA ASP A 116 -16.35 -5.35 -16.04
C ASP A 116 -16.83 -6.81 -15.88
N ASP A 117 -16.85 -7.57 -16.98
CA ASP A 117 -17.27 -8.97 -16.99
C ASP A 117 -16.35 -9.89 -16.14
N LYS A 118 -15.17 -9.42 -15.78
CA LYS A 118 -14.20 -10.12 -14.90
C LYS A 118 -14.35 -9.76 -13.43
N GLY A 119 -15.30 -8.85 -13.10
CA GLY A 119 -15.52 -8.36 -11.74
C GLY A 119 -14.55 -7.27 -11.27
N ASN A 120 -13.77 -6.67 -12.16
CA ASN A 120 -12.93 -5.53 -11.82
C ASN A 120 -13.77 -4.25 -11.80
N ILE A 121 -13.55 -3.36 -10.83
CA ILE A 121 -14.19 -2.04 -10.82
C ILE A 121 -13.59 -1.18 -11.93
N ILE A 122 -14.41 -0.73 -12.87
CA ILE A 122 -14.01 0.14 -14.00
C ILE A 122 -14.39 1.60 -13.81
N GLU A 123 -15.38 1.87 -12.95
CA GLU A 123 -15.82 3.21 -12.59
C GLU A 123 -16.25 3.24 -11.12
N THR A 124 -15.95 4.31 -10.43
CA THR A 124 -16.46 4.63 -9.09
C THR A 124 -16.97 6.06 -9.09
N THR A 125 -18.18 6.26 -8.61
CA THR A 125 -18.74 7.59 -8.31
C THR A 125 -18.86 7.73 -6.80
N TYR A 126 -18.41 8.85 -6.24
CA TYR A 126 -18.66 9.22 -4.86
C TYR A 126 -19.57 10.44 -4.80
N SER A 127 -20.62 10.35 -4.00
CA SER A 127 -21.56 11.43 -3.73
C SER A 127 -21.57 11.80 -2.24
N ASP A 128 -21.78 13.07 -1.94
CA ASP A 128 -21.95 13.57 -0.58
C ASP A 128 -23.29 13.11 0.05
N ASP A 129 -23.53 13.51 1.29
CA ASP A 129 -24.76 13.15 2.02
C ASP A 129 -26.05 13.78 1.41
N ASN A 130 -25.90 14.78 0.51
CA ASN A 130 -27.00 15.41 -0.22
C ASN A 130 -27.23 14.76 -1.60
N GLY A 131 -26.43 13.75 -1.97
CA GLY A 131 -26.49 13.07 -3.26
C GLY A 131 -25.75 13.79 -4.39
N ASN A 132 -25.02 14.88 -4.10
CA ASN A 132 -24.22 15.55 -5.13
C ASN A 132 -22.96 14.75 -5.43
N VAL A 133 -22.68 14.55 -6.71
CA VAL A 133 -21.44 13.88 -7.13
C VAL A 133 -20.23 14.74 -6.79
N VAL A 134 -19.33 14.18 -6.00
CA VAL A 134 -18.09 14.83 -5.52
C VAL A 134 -16.88 14.38 -6.32
N THR A 135 -16.76 13.07 -6.60
CA THR A 135 -15.66 12.54 -7.41
C THR A 135 -16.12 11.44 -8.36
N LYS A 136 -15.39 11.30 -9.46
CA LYS A 136 -15.46 10.15 -10.35
C LYS A 136 -14.06 9.59 -10.58
N SER A 137 -13.94 8.27 -10.52
CA SER A 137 -12.73 7.53 -10.83
C SER A 137 -12.99 6.51 -11.92
N TYR A 138 -12.04 6.37 -12.86
CA TYR A 138 -12.10 5.38 -13.93
C TYR A 138 -10.82 4.55 -13.91
N TYR A 139 -10.96 3.25 -14.18
CA TYR A 139 -9.85 2.31 -14.07
C TYR A 139 -9.75 1.46 -15.35
N LYS A 140 -8.50 1.20 -15.79
CA LYS A 140 -8.21 0.23 -16.85
C LYS A 140 -7.23 -0.82 -16.35
N TYR A 141 -7.40 -2.01 -16.88
CA TYR A 141 -6.59 -3.17 -16.53
C TYR A 141 -5.99 -3.79 -17.79
N ASN A 142 -4.84 -4.45 -17.65
CA ASN A 142 -4.28 -5.28 -18.70
C ASN A 142 -4.89 -6.70 -18.63
N ASP A 143 -4.49 -7.59 -19.58
CA ASP A 143 -4.99 -8.96 -19.64
C ASP A 143 -4.64 -9.80 -18.39
N ASN A 144 -3.59 -9.41 -17.66
CA ASN A 144 -3.23 -10.00 -16.39
C ASN A 144 -4.02 -9.37 -15.20
N GLY A 145 -5.00 -8.48 -15.46
CA GLY A 145 -5.81 -7.77 -14.47
C GLY A 145 -5.05 -6.74 -13.65
N ASN A 146 -3.85 -6.38 -14.07
CA ASN A 146 -3.10 -5.30 -13.43
C ASN A 146 -3.72 -3.96 -13.80
N ARG A 147 -4.03 -3.11 -12.83
CA ARG A 147 -4.51 -1.76 -13.10
C ARG A 147 -3.40 -0.93 -13.76
N ILE A 148 -3.60 -0.61 -15.05
CA ILE A 148 -2.62 0.14 -15.86
C ILE A 148 -2.94 1.63 -15.94
N GLU A 149 -4.18 2.02 -15.63
CA GLU A 149 -4.59 3.42 -15.59
C GLU A 149 -5.62 3.65 -14.48
N HIS A 150 -5.53 4.81 -13.82
CA HIS A 150 -6.55 5.35 -12.92
C HIS A 150 -6.71 6.83 -13.25
N ILE A 151 -7.92 7.26 -13.59
CA ILE A 151 -8.29 8.65 -13.76
C ILE A 151 -9.12 9.05 -12.55
N TYR A 152 -8.67 10.05 -11.82
CA TYR A 152 -9.39 10.67 -10.72
C TYR A 152 -9.86 12.05 -11.13
N ASN A 153 -11.14 12.32 -10.95
CA ASN A 153 -11.76 13.61 -11.24
C ASN A 153 -12.59 14.06 -10.03
N SER A 154 -12.16 15.15 -9.38
CA SER A 154 -12.93 15.84 -8.35
C SER A 154 -13.73 16.96 -8.99
N ILE A 155 -15.02 17.05 -8.65
CA ILE A 155 -16.01 17.98 -9.24
C ILE A 155 -16.32 19.15 -8.29
N ASN A 156 -15.69 19.18 -7.10
CA ASN A 156 -15.89 20.21 -6.07
C ASN A 156 -15.40 21.61 -6.52
N ALA A 157 -15.52 22.58 -5.60
CA ALA A 157 -15.16 23.98 -5.80
C ALA A 157 -13.72 24.19 -6.32
N GLU A 158 -12.82 23.25 -6.08
CA GLU A 158 -11.49 23.17 -6.70
C GLU A 158 -11.41 21.88 -7.54
N PRO A 159 -11.83 21.92 -8.82
CA PRO A 159 -11.77 20.76 -9.70
C PRO A 159 -10.34 20.21 -9.79
N LEU A 160 -10.17 18.94 -9.52
CA LEU A 160 -8.89 18.26 -9.54
C LEU A 160 -8.95 17.07 -10.48
N TYR A 161 -8.20 17.14 -11.57
CA TYR A 161 -7.96 16.00 -12.46
C TYR A 161 -6.58 15.43 -12.24
N ARG A 162 -6.50 14.09 -12.13
CA ARG A 162 -5.24 13.33 -12.11
C ARG A 162 -5.40 12.06 -12.91
N ARG A 163 -4.43 11.79 -13.79
CA ARG A 163 -4.33 10.54 -14.51
C ARG A 163 -3.05 9.82 -14.09
N PHE A 164 -3.22 8.65 -13.48
CA PHE A 164 -2.14 7.77 -13.06
C PHE A 164 -1.96 6.67 -14.10
N VAL A 165 -0.72 6.41 -14.51
CA VAL A 165 -0.34 5.34 -15.44
C VAL A 165 0.66 4.43 -14.73
N PHE A 166 0.47 3.12 -14.82
CA PHE A 166 1.27 2.11 -14.13
C PHE A 166 1.91 1.16 -15.11
N GLU A 167 3.21 0.89 -14.91
CA GLU A 167 3.99 -0.07 -15.70
C GLU A 167 4.42 -1.25 -14.79
N TYR A 168 4.47 -2.45 -15.35
CA TYR A 168 4.77 -3.67 -14.62
C TYR A 168 5.85 -4.49 -15.31
N ASP A 169 6.64 -5.22 -14.52
CA ASP A 169 7.56 -6.23 -15.05
C ASP A 169 6.83 -7.54 -15.41
N LYS A 170 7.59 -8.51 -15.96
CA LYS A 170 7.03 -9.83 -16.33
C LYS A 170 6.53 -10.66 -15.15
N LYS A 171 6.92 -10.31 -13.91
CA LYS A 171 6.45 -10.95 -12.68
C LYS A 171 5.20 -10.28 -12.11
N GLY A 172 4.75 -9.17 -12.72
CA GLY A 172 3.63 -8.38 -12.26
C GLY A 172 4.01 -7.40 -11.13
N ASN A 173 5.28 -7.14 -10.88
CA ASN A 173 5.68 -6.08 -9.96
C ASN A 173 5.56 -4.72 -10.65
N LYS A 174 4.95 -3.74 -9.99
CA LYS A 174 4.85 -2.37 -10.52
C LYS A 174 6.24 -1.72 -10.54
N VAL A 175 6.78 -1.43 -11.73
CA VAL A 175 8.13 -0.87 -11.90
C VAL A 175 8.12 0.65 -12.06
N ARG A 176 6.96 1.22 -12.41
CA ARG A 176 6.81 2.67 -12.55
C ARG A 176 5.36 3.10 -12.35
N ASP A 177 5.18 4.28 -11.79
CA ASP A 177 3.95 5.06 -11.91
C ASP A 177 4.29 6.48 -12.37
N ILE A 178 3.33 7.08 -13.08
CA ILE A 178 3.44 8.42 -13.67
C ILE A 178 2.11 9.11 -13.42
N VAL A 179 2.18 10.37 -13.00
CA VAL A 179 1.00 11.21 -12.77
C VAL A 179 0.98 12.34 -13.77
N PHE A 180 -0.18 12.52 -14.41
CA PHE A 180 -0.43 13.60 -15.36
C PHE A 180 -1.53 14.52 -14.84
N ASN A 181 -1.43 15.81 -15.17
CA ASN A 181 -2.50 16.79 -14.96
C ASN A 181 -3.52 16.74 -16.11
N GLU A 182 -4.53 17.61 -16.07
CA GLU A 182 -5.59 17.73 -17.08
C GLU A 182 -5.06 18.05 -18.47
N LYS A 183 -3.96 18.81 -18.57
CA LYS A 183 -3.33 19.17 -19.85
C LYS A 183 -2.49 18.03 -20.45
N GLY A 184 -2.40 16.90 -19.78
CA GLY A 184 -1.55 15.77 -20.17
C GLY A 184 -0.07 15.98 -19.85
N GLU A 185 0.27 16.99 -19.05
CA GLU A 185 1.63 17.22 -18.59
C GLU A 185 1.97 16.29 -17.44
N LYS A 186 3.14 15.67 -17.48
CA LYS A 186 3.65 14.86 -16.39
C LYS A 186 4.00 15.75 -15.21
N ILE A 187 3.40 15.49 -14.05
CA ILE A 187 3.60 16.27 -12.82
C ILE A 187 4.32 15.49 -11.71
N ASP A 188 4.34 14.15 -11.78
CA ASP A 188 5.06 13.30 -10.83
C ASP A 188 5.37 11.94 -11.45
N GLN A 189 6.36 11.25 -10.92
CA GLN A 189 6.66 9.86 -11.25
C GLN A 189 7.38 9.15 -10.10
N ALA A 190 7.20 7.84 -10.02
CA ALA A 190 8.05 6.99 -9.20
C ALA A 190 8.51 5.75 -9.98
N ARG A 191 9.71 5.26 -9.67
CA ARG A 191 10.29 4.04 -10.22
C ARG A 191 10.66 3.11 -9.09
N TYR A 192 10.44 1.81 -9.29
CA TYR A 192 10.62 0.77 -8.31
C TYR A 192 11.61 -0.28 -8.80
N LYS A 193 12.39 -0.83 -7.87
CA LYS A 193 13.24 -2.00 -8.12
C LYS A 193 12.96 -3.05 -7.05
N TYR A 194 13.03 -4.31 -7.46
CA TYR A 194 12.71 -5.46 -6.62
C TYR A 194 13.89 -6.42 -6.58
N ASN A 195 13.99 -7.20 -5.51
CA ASN A 195 14.93 -8.29 -5.39
C ASN A 195 14.36 -9.59 -6.02
N ARG A 196 15.10 -10.69 -5.88
CA ARG A 196 14.68 -12.00 -6.40
C ARG A 196 13.39 -12.54 -5.77
N TYR A 197 13.02 -12.05 -4.59
CA TYR A 197 11.82 -12.44 -3.85
C TYR A 197 10.62 -11.53 -4.12
N SER A 198 10.73 -10.58 -5.06
CA SER A 198 9.74 -9.54 -5.35
C SER A 198 9.52 -8.55 -4.20
N ASP A 199 10.46 -8.41 -3.27
CA ASP A 199 10.44 -7.34 -2.29
C ASP A 199 11.10 -6.08 -2.86
N MET A 200 10.45 -4.93 -2.67
CA MET A 200 10.94 -3.66 -3.19
C MET A 200 12.25 -3.26 -2.48
N VAL A 201 13.34 -3.12 -3.24
CA VAL A 201 14.65 -2.70 -2.70
C VAL A 201 14.97 -1.23 -2.96
N LYS A 202 14.22 -0.57 -3.85
CA LYS A 202 14.39 0.86 -4.14
C LYS A 202 13.09 1.45 -4.66
N LYS A 203 12.73 2.63 -4.14
CA LYS A 203 11.77 3.57 -4.72
C LYS A 203 12.51 4.86 -5.04
N LYS A 204 12.33 5.40 -6.26
CA LYS A 204 12.84 6.71 -6.66
C LYS A 204 11.68 7.52 -7.19
N SER A 205 11.32 8.60 -6.51
CA SER A 205 10.49 9.71 -7.03
C SER A 205 11.39 10.88 -7.44
N ASP A 206 10.79 11.96 -7.94
CA ASP A 206 11.56 13.10 -8.42
C ASP A 206 12.43 13.71 -7.32
N ASP A 207 11.90 13.80 -6.07
CA ASP A 207 12.59 14.44 -4.94
C ASP A 207 13.17 13.46 -3.90
N THR A 208 12.88 12.15 -3.99
CA THR A 208 13.21 11.21 -2.92
C THR A 208 13.71 9.88 -3.43
N ILE A 209 14.75 9.35 -2.79
CA ILE A 209 15.22 7.99 -3.00
C ILE A 209 15.12 7.24 -1.69
N LEU A 210 14.26 6.20 -1.66
CA LEU A 210 14.19 5.23 -0.58
C LEU A 210 14.87 3.93 -1.01
N LYS A 211 15.67 3.36 -0.11
CA LYS A 211 16.27 2.04 -0.25
C LYS A 211 15.78 1.16 0.88
N TYR A 212 15.66 -0.13 0.62
CA TYR A 212 15.18 -1.10 1.61
C TYR A 212 16.15 -2.26 1.72
N ARG A 213 16.44 -2.67 2.96
CA ARG A 213 17.20 -3.89 3.28
C ARG A 213 16.30 -4.82 4.08
N TYR A 214 16.48 -6.12 3.87
CA TYR A 214 15.61 -7.13 4.46
C TYR A 214 16.43 -8.24 5.14
N LYS A 215 15.90 -8.75 6.25
CA LYS A 215 16.20 -10.09 6.76
C LYS A 215 15.00 -10.98 6.52
N TYR A 216 15.23 -12.27 6.30
CA TYR A 216 14.22 -13.25 5.93
C TYR A 216 14.23 -14.41 6.91
N ASP A 217 13.05 -15.02 7.10
CA ASP A 217 12.94 -16.33 7.73
C ASP A 217 13.31 -17.47 6.74
N ASP A 218 13.24 -18.71 7.22
CA ASP A 218 13.56 -19.89 6.42
C ASP A 218 12.57 -20.10 5.26
N LYS A 219 11.33 -19.57 5.37
CA LYS A 219 10.28 -19.64 4.36
C LYS A 219 10.35 -18.50 3.33
N LYS A 220 11.39 -17.66 3.40
CA LYS A 220 11.65 -16.52 2.50
C LYS A 220 10.65 -15.38 2.63
N ASN A 221 10.01 -15.25 3.77
CA ASN A 221 9.27 -14.08 4.16
C ASN A 221 10.20 -13.11 4.90
N TRP A 222 10.12 -11.81 4.60
CA TRP A 222 10.92 -10.84 5.34
C TRP A 222 10.39 -10.72 6.78
N VAL A 223 11.29 -10.67 7.73
CA VAL A 223 11.02 -10.51 9.17
C VAL A 223 11.55 -9.19 9.71
N GLU A 224 12.50 -8.58 9.04
CA GLU A 224 12.99 -7.24 9.31
C GLU A 224 13.16 -6.47 7.99
N LYS A 225 12.72 -5.21 7.97
CA LYS A 225 12.90 -4.27 6.86
C LYS A 225 13.49 -2.98 7.39
N ILE A 226 14.63 -2.54 6.87
CA ILE A 226 15.23 -1.24 7.17
C ILE A 226 14.96 -0.30 6.00
N THR A 227 14.29 0.82 6.28
CA THR A 227 14.06 1.91 5.32
C THR A 227 15.18 2.94 5.43
N ILE A 228 15.79 3.29 4.31
CA ILE A 228 16.94 4.18 4.21
C ILE A 228 16.60 5.32 3.24
N SER A 229 16.78 6.57 3.66
CA SER A 229 16.73 7.77 2.82
C SER A 229 18.03 8.52 2.95
N GLU A 230 18.54 9.10 1.84
CA GLU A 230 19.81 9.87 1.82
C GLU A 230 20.99 9.12 2.47
N ASN A 231 21.03 7.80 2.32
CA ASN A 231 21.97 6.88 2.95
C ASN A 231 21.89 6.83 4.50
N LYS A 232 20.87 7.42 5.12
CA LYS A 232 20.60 7.35 6.55
C LYS A 232 19.45 6.41 6.82
N PRO A 233 19.56 5.44 7.71
CA PRO A 233 18.43 4.63 8.15
C PRO A 233 17.41 5.51 8.85
N LEU A 234 16.14 5.35 8.49
CA LEU A 234 15.01 6.09 9.04
C LEU A 234 14.17 5.23 10.00
N MET A 235 13.84 4.03 9.54
CA MET A 235 12.87 3.17 10.20
C MET A 235 13.30 1.71 10.12
N ILE A 236 12.94 0.95 11.14
CA ILE A 236 12.99 -0.51 11.17
C ILE A 236 11.56 -1.01 11.28
N SER A 237 11.14 -1.88 10.37
CA SER A 237 9.89 -2.62 10.49
C SER A 237 10.21 -4.06 10.85
N GLU A 238 9.61 -4.58 11.91
CA GLU A 238 9.66 -6.00 12.25
C GLU A 238 8.35 -6.67 11.88
N ARG A 239 8.44 -7.91 11.40
CA ARG A 239 7.26 -8.71 11.07
C ARG A 239 7.35 -10.07 11.75
N THR A 240 6.40 -10.35 12.63
CA THR A 240 6.15 -11.69 13.18
C THR A 240 5.15 -12.41 12.27
N ILE A 241 5.38 -13.69 12.00
CA ILE A 241 4.57 -14.48 11.07
C ILE A 241 4.17 -15.78 11.74
N GLU A 242 2.88 -16.08 11.70
CA GLU A 242 2.32 -17.37 12.05
C GLU A 242 1.94 -18.12 10.78
N TYR A 243 2.23 -19.40 10.72
CA TYR A 243 1.94 -20.24 9.57
C TYR A 243 0.85 -21.26 9.92
N TYR A 244 0.11 -21.68 8.90
CA TYR A 244 -0.69 -22.89 9.00
C TYR A 244 0.24 -24.11 9.03
N ASN A 245 -0.19 -25.15 9.75
CA ASN A 245 0.47 -26.46 9.77
C ASN A 245 0.27 -27.21 8.45
#